data_d9012dcf179961ebb342566ac1e84df2
#
_entry.id   d9012dcf179961ebb342566ac1e84df2
#
_cell.length_a   1.000
_cell.length_b   1.000
_cell.length_c   1.000
_cell.angle_alpha   90.00
_cell.angle_beta   90.00
_cell.angle_gamma   90.00
#
_symmetry.space_group_name_H-M   'P 1'
#
loop_
_entity.id
_entity.type
_entity.pdbx_description
1 polymer ?
#
loop_
_entity_poly.entity_id
_entity_poly.type
_entity_poly.pdbx_seq_one_letter_code
_entity_poly.pdbx_strand_id
1 'polypeptide(L)'
;MNKSELVSAIAKRADVPASTVNSVVDALQEELVDAITRGEKVAVSGLLTVERTQRSARTGRNPQTGESIDIPAANTVKVTAGSNLKKAASNVPV
;
A
#
# COMPACT_ATOMS: atom_id res chain seq x y z
N MET A 1 -0.09 16.13 -0.61
CA MET A 1 -1.19 15.95 0.39
C MET A 1 -0.69 14.99 1.47
N ASN A 2 -0.75 15.40 2.71
CA ASN A 2 -0.41 14.53 3.83
C ASN A 2 -1.67 13.90 4.44
N LYS A 3 -1.50 13.11 5.50
CA LYS A 3 -2.62 12.43 6.16
C LYS A 3 -3.68 13.41 6.68
N SER A 4 -3.27 14.49 7.31
CA SER A 4 -4.19 15.51 7.84
C SER A 4 -5.03 16.15 6.75
N GLU A 5 -4.39 16.49 5.64
CA GLU A 5 -5.08 17.09 4.49
C GLU A 5 -6.05 16.12 3.85
N LEU A 6 -5.63 14.85 3.74
CA LEU A 6 -6.50 13.80 3.21
C LEU A 6 -7.72 13.58 4.10
N VAL A 7 -7.52 13.50 5.42
CA VAL A 7 -8.60 13.34 6.40
C VAL A 7 -9.60 14.49 6.27
N SER A 8 -9.12 15.74 6.19
CA SER A 8 -9.99 16.92 6.01
C SER A 8 -10.78 16.85 4.71
N ALA A 9 -10.14 16.46 3.62
CA ALA A 9 -10.80 16.35 2.33
C ALA A 9 -11.89 15.27 2.33
N ILE A 10 -11.60 14.13 2.93
CA ILE A 10 -12.57 13.03 3.07
C ILE A 10 -13.76 13.46 3.94
N ALA A 11 -13.48 14.13 5.05
CA ALA A 11 -14.52 14.60 5.96
C ALA A 11 -15.52 15.53 5.26
N LYS A 12 -15.02 16.44 4.43
CA LYS A 12 -15.86 17.32 3.63
C LYS A 12 -16.70 16.55 2.60
N ARG A 13 -16.07 15.62 1.92
CA ARG A 13 -16.74 14.86 0.86
C ARG A 13 -17.82 13.93 1.41
N ALA A 14 -17.56 13.29 2.56
CA ALA A 14 -18.49 12.38 3.20
C ALA A 14 -19.48 13.07 4.14
N ASP A 15 -19.28 14.34 4.41
CA ASP A 15 -20.09 15.13 5.33
C ASP A 15 -20.13 14.52 6.74
N VAL A 16 -18.93 14.21 7.25
CA VAL A 16 -18.74 13.69 8.61
C VAL A 16 -17.63 14.46 9.31
N PRO A 17 -17.57 14.44 10.65
CA PRO A 17 -16.50 15.12 11.37
C PRO A 17 -15.11 14.56 11.04
N ALA A 18 -14.12 15.44 10.96
CA ALA A 18 -12.74 15.03 10.69
C ALA A 18 -12.20 14.06 11.74
N SER A 19 -12.60 14.19 13.02
CA SER A 19 -12.22 13.27 14.08
C SER A 19 -12.71 11.85 13.81
N THR A 20 -13.91 11.71 13.27
CA THR A 20 -14.46 10.41 12.87
C THR A 20 -13.66 9.81 11.72
N VAL A 21 -13.34 10.61 10.72
CA VAL A 21 -12.53 10.17 9.57
C VAL A 21 -11.14 9.74 10.03
N ASN A 22 -10.52 10.49 10.92
CA ASN A 22 -9.20 10.14 11.44
C ASN A 22 -9.22 8.80 12.16
N SER A 23 -10.25 8.54 12.97
CA SER A 23 -10.42 7.24 13.66
C SER A 23 -10.59 6.10 12.67
N VAL A 24 -11.37 6.32 11.60
CA VAL A 24 -11.59 5.32 10.55
C VAL A 24 -10.29 5.02 9.78
N VAL A 25 -9.53 6.05 9.45
CA VAL A 25 -8.24 5.88 8.74
C VAL A 25 -7.24 5.13 9.61
N ASP A 26 -7.18 5.44 10.91
CA ASP A 26 -6.31 4.73 11.85
C ASP A 26 -6.72 3.25 11.97
N ALA A 27 -8.02 2.99 12.07
CA ALA A 27 -8.55 1.62 12.12
C ALA A 27 -8.25 0.87 10.82
N LEU A 28 -8.35 1.53 9.68
CA LEU A 28 -7.98 0.95 8.38
C LEU A 28 -6.51 0.51 8.38
N GLN A 29 -5.62 1.35 8.87
CA GLN A 29 -4.21 1.01 8.97
C GLN A 29 -3.98 -0.22 9.84
N GLU A 30 -4.62 -0.28 11.01
CA GLU A 30 -4.53 -1.41 11.93
C GLU A 30 -5.03 -2.71 11.28
N GLU A 31 -6.16 -2.65 10.58
CA GLU A 31 -6.71 -3.81 9.86
C GLU A 31 -5.79 -4.29 8.75
N LEU A 32 -5.16 -3.38 8.01
CA LEU A 32 -4.21 -3.74 6.97
C LEU A 32 -2.95 -4.40 7.57
N VAL A 33 -2.45 -3.88 8.69
CA VAL A 33 -1.31 -4.46 9.38
C VAL A 33 -1.63 -5.89 9.84
N ASP A 34 -2.80 -6.09 10.43
CA ASP A 34 -3.24 -7.41 10.89
C ASP A 34 -3.42 -8.38 9.72
N ALA A 35 -4.02 -7.93 8.63
CA ALA A 35 -4.21 -8.75 7.43
C ALA A 35 -2.87 -9.21 6.85
N ILE A 36 -1.92 -8.29 6.72
CA ILE A 36 -0.58 -8.60 6.22
C ILE A 36 0.12 -9.60 7.14
N THR A 37 -0.01 -9.42 8.45
CA THR A 37 0.56 -10.33 9.44
C THR A 37 0.01 -11.75 9.30
N ARG A 38 -1.30 -11.88 9.02
CA ARG A 38 -1.95 -13.17 8.79
C ARG A 38 -1.73 -13.73 7.40
N GLY A 39 -1.16 -12.96 6.48
CA GLY A 39 -1.01 -13.34 5.08
C GLY A 39 -2.29 -13.23 4.26
N GLU A 40 -3.26 -12.48 4.74
CA GLU A 40 -4.52 -12.23 4.01
C GLU A 40 -4.36 -11.10 3.02
N LYS A 41 -4.99 -11.26 1.86
CA LYS A 41 -5.09 -10.22 0.84
C LYS A 41 -6.30 -9.35 1.14
N VAL A 42 -6.12 -8.04 1.05
CA VAL A 42 -7.20 -7.07 1.19
C VAL A 42 -7.46 -6.43 -0.16
N ALA A 43 -8.62 -6.70 -0.73
CA ALA A 43 -9.02 -6.14 -2.02
C ALA A 43 -10.19 -5.17 -1.81
N VAL A 44 -9.97 -3.89 -2.10
CA VAL A 44 -11.03 -2.89 -2.12
C VAL A 44 -11.38 -2.63 -3.57
N SER A 45 -12.51 -3.14 -3.99
CA SER A 45 -12.93 -3.12 -5.40
C SER A 45 -12.88 -1.70 -5.99
N GLY A 46 -12.15 -1.55 -7.08
CA GLY A 46 -12.00 -0.27 -7.77
C GLY A 46 -10.98 0.69 -7.15
N LEU A 47 -10.56 0.47 -5.91
CA LEU A 47 -9.62 1.35 -5.22
C LEU A 47 -8.18 0.80 -5.24
N LEU A 48 -7.94 -0.26 -4.51
CA LEU A 48 -6.61 -0.87 -4.43
C LEU A 48 -6.68 -2.27 -3.83
N THR A 49 -5.58 -2.99 -3.99
CA THR A 49 -5.38 -4.29 -3.38
C THR A 49 -4.05 -4.26 -2.62
N VAL A 50 -4.06 -4.77 -1.39
CA VAL A 50 -2.87 -4.88 -0.55
C VAL A 50 -2.64 -6.34 -0.22
N GLU A 51 -1.44 -6.85 -0.46
CA GLU A 51 -1.11 -8.25 -0.20
C GLU A 51 0.34 -8.41 0.24
N ARG A 52 0.58 -9.48 0.98
CA ARG A 52 1.94 -9.87 1.34
C ARG A 52 2.51 -10.71 0.22
N THR A 53 3.71 -10.34 -0.24
CA THR A 53 4.46 -11.13 -1.20
C THR A 53 5.74 -11.64 -0.56
N GLN A 54 6.30 -12.69 -1.12
CA GLN A 54 7.56 -13.25 -0.62
C GLN A 54 8.59 -13.19 -1.74
N ARG A 55 9.75 -12.62 -1.40
CA ARG A 55 10.90 -12.62 -2.29
C ARG A 55 11.75 -13.84 -1.95
N SER A 56 12.05 -14.67 -2.95
CA SER A 56 12.94 -15.81 -2.79
C SER A 56 14.37 -15.37 -2.50
N ALA A 57 15.11 -16.20 -1.76
CA ALA A 57 16.54 -16.01 -1.59
C ALA A 57 17.25 -16.05 -2.94
N ARG A 58 18.23 -15.20 -3.13
CA ARG A 58 19.01 -15.15 -4.37
C ARG A 58 20.46 -14.77 -4.07
N THR A 59 21.34 -15.05 -5.03
CA THR A 59 22.73 -14.65 -4.97
C THR A 59 22.94 -13.46 -5.90
N GLY A 60 23.45 -12.35 -5.33
CA GLY A 60 23.84 -11.19 -6.11
C GLY A 60 25.36 -11.08 -6.18
N ARG A 61 25.87 -10.11 -6.92
CA ARG A 61 27.28 -9.78 -7.01
C ARG A 61 27.52 -8.34 -6.63
N ASN A 62 28.56 -8.11 -5.83
CA ASN A 62 29.03 -6.76 -5.56
C ASN A 62 29.75 -6.25 -6.82
N PRO A 63 29.26 -5.18 -7.46
CA PRO A 63 29.88 -4.69 -8.68
C PRO A 63 31.28 -4.10 -8.49
N GLN A 64 31.65 -3.75 -7.25
CA GLN A 64 32.96 -3.17 -6.95
C GLN A 64 34.01 -4.23 -6.66
N THR A 65 33.64 -5.33 -6.02
CA THR A 65 34.58 -6.37 -5.60
C THR A 65 34.42 -7.68 -6.35
N GLY A 66 33.29 -7.87 -7.02
CA GLY A 66 32.96 -9.13 -7.70
C GLY A 66 32.59 -10.27 -6.77
N GLU A 67 32.48 -10.01 -5.46
CA GLU A 67 32.12 -11.01 -4.47
C GLU A 67 30.64 -11.34 -4.56
N SER A 68 30.32 -12.62 -4.27
CA SER A 68 28.95 -13.07 -4.17
C SER A 68 28.31 -12.53 -2.89
N ILE A 69 27.09 -12.02 -3.01
CA ILE A 69 26.30 -11.54 -1.88
C ILE A 69 25.06 -12.41 -1.79
N ASP A 70 24.82 -13.02 -0.64
CA ASP A 70 23.60 -13.78 -0.40
C ASP A 70 22.50 -12.81 0.02
N ILE A 71 21.42 -12.77 -0.76
CA ILE A 71 20.24 -11.97 -0.46
C ILE A 71 19.18 -12.95 0.08
N PRO A 72 18.85 -12.85 1.40
CA PRO A 72 17.91 -13.78 2.00
C PRO A 72 16.48 -13.56 1.48
N ALA A 73 15.66 -14.58 1.59
CA ALA A 73 14.24 -14.47 1.36
C ALA A 73 13.63 -13.46 2.34
N ALA A 74 12.66 -12.69 1.88
CA ALA A 74 12.00 -11.69 2.71
C ALA A 74 10.53 -11.55 2.31
N ASN A 75 9.71 -11.23 3.31
CA ASN A 75 8.32 -10.86 3.06
C ASN A 75 8.25 -9.36 2.75
N THR A 76 7.46 -9.01 1.78
CA THR A 76 7.23 -7.62 1.39
C THR A 76 5.73 -7.36 1.24
N VAL A 77 5.37 -6.11 1.10
CA VAL A 77 3.98 -5.71 0.84
C VAL A 77 3.89 -5.21 -0.59
N LYS A 78 2.88 -5.69 -1.31
CA LYS A 78 2.56 -5.21 -2.64
C LYS A 78 1.23 -4.48 -2.59
N VAL A 79 1.22 -3.25 -3.10
CA VAL A 79 0.00 -2.44 -3.25
C VAL A 79 -0.26 -2.27 -4.73
N THR A 80 -1.41 -2.73 -5.18
CA THR A 80 -1.81 -2.65 -6.59
C THR A 80 -2.96 -1.67 -6.73
N ALA A 81 -2.84 -0.73 -7.68
CA ALA A 81 -3.90 0.23 -7.94
C ALA A 81 -5.14 -0.45 -8.49
N GLY A 82 -6.31 -0.03 -8.02
CA GLY A 82 -7.58 -0.50 -8.54
C GLY A 82 -7.97 0.18 -9.85
N SER A 83 -9.03 -0.32 -10.46
CA SER A 83 -9.47 0.17 -11.79
C SER A 83 -9.83 1.65 -11.79
N ASN A 84 -10.43 2.17 -10.72
CA ASN A 84 -10.82 3.58 -10.66
C ASN A 84 -9.59 4.49 -10.63
N LEU A 85 -8.55 4.13 -9.90
CA LEU A 85 -7.31 4.91 -9.86
C LEU A 85 -6.57 4.83 -11.19
N LYS A 86 -6.53 3.66 -11.81
CA LYS A 86 -5.92 3.48 -13.14
C LYS A 86 -6.60 4.31 -14.21
N LYS A 87 -7.94 4.32 -14.21
CA LYS A 87 -8.72 5.13 -15.15
C LYS A 87 -8.48 6.61 -14.97
N ALA A 88 -8.43 7.07 -13.72
CA ALA A 88 -8.17 8.48 -13.42
C ALA A 88 -6.80 8.92 -13.99
N ALA A 89 -5.77 8.10 -13.81
CA ALA A 89 -4.45 8.38 -14.36
C ALA A 89 -4.43 8.37 -15.89
N SER A 90 -5.15 7.42 -16.51
CA SER A 90 -5.23 7.29 -17.98
C SER A 90 -5.93 8.48 -18.63
N ASN A 91 -6.88 9.11 -17.94
CA ASN A 91 -7.66 10.20 -18.45
C ASN A 91 -6.95 11.56 -18.37
N VAL A 92 -5.79 11.63 -17.71
CA VAL A 92 -5.00 12.84 -17.62
C VAL A 92 -4.01 12.88 -18.78
N PRO A 93 -3.91 13.99 -19.52
CA PRO A 93 -2.91 14.12 -20.60
C PRO A 93 -1.48 14.00 -20.06
N VAL A 94 -0.64 13.38 -20.83
CA VAL A 94 0.78 13.21 -20.48
C VAL A 94 1.56 14.50 -20.72
#